data_07ca0d24ee600cc5c86ecf4133a002a5
#
_entry.id   07ca0d24ee600cc5c86ecf4133a002a5
#
_cell.length_a   1.000
_cell.length_b   1.000
_cell.length_c   1.000
_cell.angle_alpha   90.00
_cell.angle_beta   90.00
_cell.angle_gamma   90.00
#
_symmetry.space_group_name_H-M   'P 1'
#
loop_
_entity.id
_entity.type
_entity.pdbx_description
1 polymer ?
#
loop_
_entity_poly.entity_id
_entity_poly.type
_entity_poly.pdbx_seq_one_letter_code
_entity_poly.pdbx_strand_id
1 'polypeptide(L)'
;MARRLGMEGRGLAAGRGSAALLAQAARHPRAQVAVAAPTPGERLRCHAALGRRVSFGPEAITGLAARPGCIVLNGIVGAAGLPASLSALEAGNRLALANKESLVAGGPLVIEALRRGGGELIPVDSEHSALAQCLAGEDSAAVRRILLSASGGPFRGRRLLDLARVTVPEALAHPTWRMGRRISIDSATLMNKAFEVIEAHHLFGVPYDRIEVIVHPQSVVHSLVEFVDGSLKAQLGHPDMRLPIQYALTYPDRLESTLRRFDLAGRSLTFQRPNLRSFPCLRLGYEAGRAGGSAPAVLNAADEVAVRAFLDGRIRFNAIPKVVERALTEVPPRPLTSLADVLVADAEARAVATAALGTAG
;
A
#
# COMPACT_ATOMS: atom_id res chain seq x y z
N MET A 1 13.21 0.80 -15.35
CA MET A 1 13.47 -0.57 -14.88
C MET A 1 13.08 -1.61 -15.95
N ALA A 2 11.85 -1.77 -16.35
CA ALA A 2 11.40 -2.80 -17.31
C ALA A 2 12.32 -2.94 -18.55
N ARG A 3 12.65 -1.83 -19.22
CA ARG A 3 13.58 -1.86 -20.38
C ARG A 3 14.96 -2.41 -20.05
N ARG A 4 15.53 -2.09 -18.88
CA ARG A 4 16.83 -2.63 -18.42
C ARG A 4 16.75 -4.14 -18.17
N LEU A 5 15.59 -4.62 -17.74
CA LEU A 5 15.33 -6.03 -17.50
C LEU A 5 14.90 -6.79 -18.77
N GLY A 6 14.96 -6.16 -19.95
CA GLY A 6 14.51 -6.78 -21.21
C GLY A 6 12.98 -7.00 -21.30
N MET A 7 12.21 -6.39 -20.41
CA MET A 7 10.76 -6.55 -20.39
C MET A 7 10.08 -5.57 -21.34
N GLU A 8 9.11 -6.07 -22.09
CA GLU A 8 8.26 -5.24 -22.95
C GLU A 8 7.12 -4.63 -22.15
N GLY A 9 6.96 -3.29 -22.23
CA GLY A 9 5.80 -2.61 -21.66
C GLY A 9 4.59 -2.78 -22.57
N ARG A 10 3.65 -3.65 -22.22
CA ARG A 10 2.44 -3.94 -22.97
C ARG A 10 1.25 -3.06 -22.64
N GLY A 11 1.23 -2.50 -21.42
CA GLY A 11 0.15 -1.68 -20.92
C GLY A 11 0.63 -0.55 -19.99
N LEU A 12 -0.04 0.60 -20.07
CA LEU A 12 0.13 1.73 -19.16
C LEU A 12 -1.25 2.18 -18.70
N ALA A 13 -1.43 2.37 -17.39
CA ALA A 13 -2.69 2.83 -16.83
C ALA A 13 -2.47 4.01 -15.89
N ALA A 14 -3.40 4.97 -15.89
CA ALA A 14 -3.41 6.09 -14.96
C ALA A 14 -4.84 6.60 -14.71
N GLY A 15 -5.05 7.32 -13.58
CA GLY A 15 -6.32 7.99 -13.30
C GLY A 15 -6.61 9.13 -14.27
N ARG A 16 -5.56 9.85 -14.72
CA ARG A 16 -5.66 11.07 -15.55
C ARG A 16 -4.73 11.00 -16.77
N GLY A 17 -5.13 11.68 -17.86
CA GLY A 17 -4.36 11.81 -19.10
C GLY A 17 -3.24 12.83 -18.99
N SER A 18 -2.27 12.62 -18.10
CA SER A 18 -1.17 13.53 -17.82
C SER A 18 -0.09 13.55 -18.90
N ALA A 19 0.70 14.63 -18.97
CA ALA A 19 1.88 14.71 -19.84
C ALA A 19 2.90 13.60 -19.52
N ALA A 20 3.03 13.20 -18.26
CA ALA A 20 3.90 12.11 -17.85
C ALA A 20 3.47 10.75 -18.43
N LEU A 21 2.17 10.46 -18.47
CA LEU A 21 1.63 9.26 -19.09
C LEU A 21 1.92 9.25 -20.60
N LEU A 22 1.69 10.36 -21.28
CA LEU A 22 1.97 10.49 -22.74
C LEU A 22 3.46 10.31 -23.03
N ALA A 23 4.34 10.89 -22.22
CA ALA A 23 5.79 10.70 -22.35
C ALA A 23 6.23 9.26 -22.11
N GLN A 24 5.57 8.52 -21.19
CA GLN A 24 5.80 7.09 -20.99
C GLN A 24 5.27 6.28 -22.19
N ALA A 25 4.09 6.59 -22.70
CA ALA A 25 3.50 5.92 -23.86
C ALA A 25 4.33 6.08 -25.14
N ALA A 26 5.00 7.22 -25.31
CA ALA A 26 5.94 7.44 -26.39
C ALA A 26 7.18 6.54 -26.31
N ARG A 27 7.65 6.24 -25.07
CA ARG A 27 8.76 5.30 -24.84
C ARG A 27 8.38 3.82 -25.01
N HIS A 28 7.08 3.52 -25.00
CA HIS A 28 6.51 2.18 -25.18
C HIS A 28 5.48 2.19 -26.33
N PRO A 29 5.90 2.27 -27.61
CA PRO A 29 5.01 2.50 -28.76
C PRO A 29 4.01 1.37 -29.01
N ARG A 30 4.27 0.17 -28.48
CA ARG A 30 3.35 -1.00 -28.58
C ARG A 30 2.37 -1.09 -27.40
N ALA A 31 2.59 -0.30 -26.34
CA ALA A 31 1.74 -0.36 -25.15
C ALA A 31 0.35 0.20 -25.44
N GLN A 32 -0.68 -0.51 -24.97
CA GLN A 32 -2.02 0.05 -24.83
C GLN A 32 -2.06 0.96 -23.61
N VAL A 33 -2.91 1.98 -23.64
CA VAL A 33 -3.02 2.97 -22.58
C VAL A 33 -4.45 3.02 -22.07
N ALA A 34 -4.63 2.95 -20.75
CA ALA A 34 -5.94 3.08 -20.11
C ALA A 34 -5.95 4.32 -19.20
N VAL A 35 -6.98 5.15 -19.30
CA VAL A 35 -7.16 6.34 -18.46
C VAL A 35 -8.53 6.30 -17.80
N ALA A 36 -8.57 6.20 -16.46
CA ALA A 36 -9.83 5.98 -15.74
C ALA A 36 -10.79 7.15 -15.82
N ALA A 37 -10.35 8.37 -15.53
CA ALA A 37 -11.20 9.54 -15.39
C ALA A 37 -10.58 10.79 -16.04
N PRO A 38 -10.39 10.80 -17.37
CA PRO A 38 -9.83 11.96 -18.05
C PRO A 38 -10.86 13.11 -18.08
N THR A 39 -10.38 14.36 -17.98
CA THR A 39 -11.21 15.51 -18.38
C THR A 39 -11.47 15.47 -19.88
N PRO A 40 -12.47 16.23 -20.41
CA PRO A 40 -12.68 16.35 -21.84
C PRO A 40 -11.43 16.74 -22.63
N GLY A 41 -10.67 17.72 -22.13
CA GLY A 41 -9.42 18.16 -22.77
C GLY A 41 -8.30 17.11 -22.70
N GLU A 42 -8.18 16.34 -21.61
CA GLU A 42 -7.24 15.20 -21.52
C GLU A 42 -7.62 14.08 -22.48
N ARG A 43 -8.91 13.79 -22.61
CA ARG A 43 -9.43 12.77 -23.54
C ARG A 43 -9.05 13.11 -24.98
N LEU A 44 -9.26 14.37 -25.39
CA LEU A 44 -8.88 14.84 -26.73
C LEU A 44 -7.37 14.72 -26.96
N ARG A 45 -6.55 15.19 -26.01
CA ARG A 45 -5.08 15.11 -26.14
C ARG A 45 -4.59 13.66 -26.19
N CYS A 46 -5.11 12.79 -25.34
CA CYS A 46 -4.73 11.37 -25.34
C CYS A 46 -5.13 10.70 -26.65
N HIS A 47 -6.33 10.98 -27.16
CA HIS A 47 -6.79 10.41 -28.43
C HIS A 47 -5.96 10.91 -29.63
N ALA A 48 -5.63 12.20 -29.66
CA ALA A 48 -4.77 12.77 -30.71
C ALA A 48 -3.35 12.16 -30.70
N ALA A 49 -2.77 11.92 -29.51
CA ALA A 49 -1.41 11.40 -29.37
C ALA A 49 -1.31 9.88 -29.56
N LEU A 50 -2.35 9.13 -29.22
CA LEU A 50 -2.29 7.66 -29.09
C LEU A 50 -3.24 6.92 -30.06
N GLY A 51 -4.23 7.61 -30.63
CA GLY A 51 -5.21 7.02 -31.55
C GLY A 51 -5.93 5.82 -30.90
N ARG A 52 -5.93 4.68 -31.60
CA ARG A 52 -6.55 3.42 -31.14
C ARG A 52 -5.87 2.75 -29.97
N ARG A 53 -4.71 3.24 -29.54
CA ARG A 53 -3.98 2.68 -28.40
C ARG A 53 -4.51 3.14 -27.03
N VAL A 54 -5.41 4.13 -26.98
CA VAL A 54 -5.97 4.62 -25.74
C VAL A 54 -7.42 4.21 -25.55
N SER A 55 -7.75 3.73 -24.36
CA SER A 55 -9.10 3.45 -23.89
C SER A 55 -9.39 4.22 -22.61
N PHE A 56 -10.66 4.50 -22.34
CA PHE A 56 -11.07 5.36 -21.23
C PHE A 56 -12.11 4.64 -20.35
N GLY A 57 -12.11 4.98 -19.08
CA GLY A 57 -13.00 4.40 -18.07
C GLY A 57 -12.28 3.42 -17.16
N PRO A 58 -12.85 3.14 -15.97
CA PRO A 58 -12.32 2.15 -15.04
C PRO A 58 -12.18 0.75 -15.69
N GLU A 59 -13.10 0.36 -16.56
CA GLU A 59 -13.13 -0.91 -17.25
C GLU A 59 -11.94 -1.08 -18.21
N ALA A 60 -11.41 0.02 -18.75
CA ALA A 60 -10.20 -0.01 -19.56
C ALA A 60 -8.98 -0.43 -18.75
N ILE A 61 -8.91 -0.04 -17.45
CA ILE A 61 -7.82 -0.43 -16.56
C ILE A 61 -7.93 -1.91 -16.20
N THR A 62 -9.10 -2.38 -15.80
CA THR A 62 -9.32 -3.80 -15.45
C THR A 62 -9.11 -4.71 -16.68
N GLY A 63 -9.60 -4.32 -17.85
CA GLY A 63 -9.36 -5.05 -19.10
C GLY A 63 -7.87 -5.10 -19.48
N LEU A 64 -7.09 -4.07 -19.14
CA LEU A 64 -5.65 -4.08 -19.36
C LEU A 64 -4.93 -5.01 -18.36
N ALA A 65 -5.37 -5.02 -17.11
CA ALA A 65 -4.83 -5.88 -16.05
C ALA A 65 -5.18 -7.38 -16.30
N ALA A 66 -6.33 -7.66 -16.91
CA ALA A 66 -6.79 -9.01 -17.23
C ALA A 66 -6.10 -9.64 -18.46
N ARG A 67 -5.16 -8.96 -19.13
CA ARG A 67 -4.45 -9.54 -20.28
C ARG A 67 -3.60 -10.73 -19.84
N PRO A 68 -3.79 -11.93 -20.39
CA PRO A 68 -3.08 -13.11 -19.92
C PRO A 68 -1.58 -13.05 -20.23
N GLY A 69 -0.79 -13.75 -19.40
CA GLY A 69 0.66 -13.88 -19.55
C GLY A 69 1.42 -12.57 -19.30
N CYS A 70 0.91 -11.71 -18.44
CA CYS A 70 1.52 -10.45 -18.07
C CYS A 70 1.99 -10.43 -16.62
N ILE A 71 2.99 -9.59 -16.34
CA ILE A 71 3.27 -9.12 -15.00
C ILE A 71 2.55 -7.78 -14.85
N VAL A 72 1.62 -7.71 -13.92
CA VAL A 72 0.85 -6.48 -13.64
C VAL A 72 1.44 -5.80 -12.41
N LEU A 73 2.09 -4.66 -12.59
CA LEU A 73 2.54 -3.81 -11.47
C LEU A 73 1.40 -2.84 -11.12
N ASN A 74 0.70 -3.09 -10.01
CA ASN A 74 -0.36 -2.22 -9.55
C ASN A 74 0.14 -1.25 -8.46
N GLY A 75 0.25 0.03 -8.82
CA GLY A 75 0.59 1.15 -7.94
C GLY A 75 -0.49 2.24 -7.92
N ILE A 76 -1.74 1.89 -8.25
CA ILE A 76 -2.88 2.81 -8.16
C ILE A 76 -3.12 3.12 -6.68
N VAL A 77 -3.26 4.39 -6.33
CA VAL A 77 -3.43 4.83 -4.93
C VAL A 77 -4.86 4.60 -4.46
N GLY A 78 -5.03 4.11 -3.23
CA GLY A 78 -6.33 3.92 -2.57
C GLY A 78 -7.07 2.67 -3.04
N ALA A 79 -8.31 2.50 -2.55
CA ALA A 79 -9.16 1.36 -2.90
C ALA A 79 -9.47 1.22 -4.40
N ALA A 80 -9.27 2.30 -5.18
CA ALA A 80 -9.41 2.30 -6.64
C ALA A 80 -8.50 1.30 -7.37
N GLY A 81 -7.44 0.81 -6.71
CA GLY A 81 -6.56 -0.23 -7.25
C GLY A 81 -7.11 -1.64 -7.15
N LEU A 82 -8.08 -1.90 -6.27
CA LEU A 82 -8.61 -3.23 -6.00
C LEU A 82 -9.19 -3.93 -7.24
N PRO A 83 -10.04 -3.30 -8.09
CA PRO A 83 -10.58 -3.95 -9.27
C PRO A 83 -9.49 -4.47 -10.24
N ALA A 84 -8.41 -3.69 -10.42
CA ALA A 84 -7.30 -4.09 -11.26
C ALA A 84 -6.50 -5.26 -10.66
N SER A 85 -6.34 -5.30 -9.33
CA SER A 85 -5.70 -6.41 -8.61
C SER A 85 -6.50 -7.71 -8.79
N LEU A 86 -7.83 -7.66 -8.62
CA LEU A 86 -8.71 -8.81 -8.82
C LEU A 86 -8.62 -9.31 -10.27
N SER A 87 -8.79 -8.41 -11.25
CA SER A 87 -8.76 -8.77 -12.67
C SER A 87 -7.42 -9.38 -13.11
N ALA A 88 -6.30 -8.91 -12.55
CA ALA A 88 -5.00 -9.48 -12.83
C ALA A 88 -4.86 -10.92 -12.31
N LEU A 89 -5.29 -11.15 -11.07
CA LEU A 89 -5.19 -12.48 -10.44
C LEU A 89 -6.17 -13.47 -11.04
N GLU A 90 -7.42 -13.07 -11.33
CA GLU A 90 -8.42 -13.90 -11.99
C GLU A 90 -7.98 -14.35 -13.40
N ALA A 91 -7.17 -13.54 -14.08
CA ALA A 91 -6.57 -13.88 -15.37
C ALA A 91 -5.31 -14.76 -15.26
N GLY A 92 -4.93 -15.21 -14.06
CA GLY A 92 -3.75 -16.04 -13.83
C GLY A 92 -2.42 -15.28 -14.00
N ASN A 93 -2.43 -13.96 -13.94
CA ASN A 93 -1.24 -13.15 -14.08
C ASN A 93 -0.41 -13.09 -12.78
N ARG A 94 0.88 -12.73 -12.91
CA ARG A 94 1.66 -12.29 -11.78
C ARG A 94 1.28 -10.86 -11.43
N LEU A 95 0.79 -10.65 -10.20
CA LEU A 95 0.52 -9.33 -9.65
C LEU A 95 1.69 -8.89 -8.77
N ALA A 96 2.47 -7.90 -9.23
CA ALA A 96 3.44 -7.16 -8.43
C ALA A 96 2.67 -6.03 -7.71
N LEU A 97 2.29 -6.26 -6.45
CA LEU A 97 1.36 -5.40 -5.72
C LEU A 97 2.08 -4.32 -4.93
N ALA A 98 1.98 -3.07 -5.39
CA ALA A 98 2.40 -1.88 -4.66
C ALA A 98 1.21 -1.12 -4.02
N ASN A 99 -0.01 -1.43 -4.44
CA ASN A 99 -1.25 -0.88 -3.87
C ASN A 99 -1.68 -1.72 -2.67
N LYS A 100 -1.21 -1.37 -1.49
CA LYS A 100 -1.56 -2.08 -0.24
C LYS A 100 -3.03 -2.02 0.09
N GLU A 101 -3.71 -0.96 -0.33
CA GLU A 101 -5.14 -0.76 -0.07
C GLU A 101 -6.01 -1.83 -0.72
N SER A 102 -5.54 -2.50 -1.78
CA SER A 102 -6.23 -3.68 -2.32
C SER A 102 -6.35 -4.82 -1.31
N LEU A 103 -5.28 -5.11 -0.55
CA LEU A 103 -5.31 -6.12 0.52
C LEU A 103 -6.01 -5.62 1.77
N VAL A 104 -5.89 -4.34 2.09
CA VAL A 104 -6.60 -3.74 3.23
C VAL A 104 -8.10 -3.77 3.00
N ALA A 105 -8.58 -3.22 1.88
CA ALA A 105 -10.01 -3.08 1.63
C ALA A 105 -10.69 -4.38 1.18
N GLY A 106 -9.98 -5.24 0.45
CA GLY A 106 -10.55 -6.44 -0.17
C GLY A 106 -9.70 -7.70 0.00
N GLY A 107 -8.92 -7.81 1.09
CA GLY A 107 -7.98 -8.91 1.31
C GLY A 107 -8.55 -10.30 1.04
N PRO A 108 -9.70 -10.68 1.62
CA PRO A 108 -10.32 -11.98 1.35
C PRO A 108 -10.62 -12.21 -0.14
N LEU A 109 -11.07 -11.17 -0.85
CA LEU A 109 -11.36 -11.25 -2.29
C LEU A 109 -10.09 -11.40 -3.12
N VAL A 110 -9.02 -10.70 -2.74
CA VAL A 110 -7.71 -10.80 -3.42
C VAL A 110 -7.13 -12.20 -3.28
N ILE A 111 -7.17 -12.77 -2.06
CA ILE A 111 -6.67 -14.13 -1.80
C ILE A 111 -7.53 -15.18 -2.54
N GLU A 112 -8.85 -15.00 -2.59
CA GLU A 112 -9.73 -15.90 -3.33
C GLU A 112 -9.50 -15.79 -4.87
N ALA A 113 -9.30 -14.57 -5.40
CA ALA A 113 -8.95 -14.36 -6.80
C ALA A 113 -7.61 -15.03 -7.16
N LEU A 114 -6.60 -14.91 -6.29
CA LEU A 114 -5.31 -15.59 -6.42
C LEU A 114 -5.50 -17.11 -6.49
N ARG A 115 -6.26 -17.69 -5.56
CA ARG A 115 -6.52 -19.14 -5.50
C ARG A 115 -7.24 -19.64 -6.73
N ARG A 116 -8.26 -18.93 -7.23
CA ARG A 116 -9.04 -19.32 -8.41
C ARG A 116 -8.30 -19.16 -9.72
N GLY A 117 -7.57 -18.05 -9.86
CA GLY A 117 -6.87 -17.74 -11.11
C GLY A 117 -5.55 -18.49 -11.29
N GLY A 118 -4.95 -18.98 -10.19
CA GLY A 118 -3.66 -19.69 -10.23
C GLY A 118 -2.47 -18.79 -10.60
N GLY A 119 -2.62 -17.47 -10.47
CA GLY A 119 -1.54 -16.51 -10.70
C GLY A 119 -0.55 -16.44 -9.54
N GLU A 120 0.25 -15.40 -9.51
CA GLU A 120 1.21 -15.14 -8.43
C GLU A 120 0.97 -13.75 -7.83
N LEU A 121 1.10 -13.63 -6.53
CA LEU A 121 1.03 -12.34 -5.81
C LEU A 121 2.38 -12.05 -5.16
N ILE A 122 3.08 -11.05 -5.68
CA ILE A 122 4.42 -10.65 -5.18
C ILE A 122 4.32 -9.24 -4.60
N PRO A 123 4.61 -9.05 -3.30
CA PRO A 123 4.55 -7.74 -2.67
C PRO A 123 5.67 -6.81 -3.14
N VAL A 124 5.33 -5.56 -3.37
CA VAL A 124 6.26 -4.47 -3.72
C VAL A 124 6.51 -3.54 -2.53
N ASP A 125 5.56 -3.48 -1.58
CA ASP A 125 5.80 -2.75 -0.33
C ASP A 125 7.10 -3.25 0.31
N SER A 126 7.98 -2.35 0.77
CA SER A 126 9.35 -2.69 1.17
C SER A 126 9.40 -3.69 2.32
N GLU A 127 8.52 -3.54 3.30
CA GLU A 127 8.42 -4.41 4.46
C GLU A 127 7.92 -5.81 4.08
N HIS A 128 6.91 -5.88 3.22
CA HIS A 128 6.34 -7.15 2.77
C HIS A 128 7.24 -7.86 1.77
N SER A 129 7.92 -7.11 0.90
CA SER A 129 8.98 -7.66 0.06
C SER A 129 10.11 -8.26 0.91
N ALA A 130 10.47 -7.61 2.01
CA ALA A 130 11.47 -8.12 2.94
C ALA A 130 11.00 -9.41 3.63
N LEU A 131 9.75 -9.44 4.11
CA LEU A 131 9.15 -10.65 4.72
C LEU A 131 9.10 -11.79 3.72
N ALA A 132 8.62 -11.57 2.49
CA ALA A 132 8.59 -12.58 1.44
C ALA A 132 9.99 -13.17 1.17
N GLN A 133 11.03 -12.32 1.17
CA GLN A 133 12.42 -12.77 1.01
C GLN A 133 12.96 -13.53 2.22
N CYS A 134 12.54 -13.18 3.43
CA CYS A 134 12.93 -13.89 4.65
C CYS A 134 12.21 -15.24 4.77
N LEU A 135 10.98 -15.35 4.29
CA LEU A 135 10.17 -16.56 4.34
C LEU A 135 10.45 -17.54 3.20
N ALA A 136 11.16 -17.08 2.15
CA ALA A 136 11.47 -17.93 1.01
C ALA A 136 12.27 -19.19 1.42
N GLY A 137 11.70 -20.36 1.17
CA GLY A 137 12.29 -21.66 1.51
C GLY A 137 12.12 -22.08 2.98
N GLU A 138 11.39 -21.31 3.78
CA GLU A 138 11.09 -21.63 5.17
C GLU A 138 9.72 -22.30 5.32
N ASP A 139 9.60 -23.19 6.31
CA ASP A 139 8.32 -23.73 6.69
C ASP A 139 7.51 -22.70 7.49
N SER A 140 6.29 -22.44 7.07
CA SER A 140 5.38 -21.51 7.77
C SER A 140 5.09 -21.96 9.23
N ALA A 141 5.15 -23.26 9.53
CA ALA A 141 5.01 -23.78 10.88
C ALA A 141 6.18 -23.39 11.80
N ALA A 142 7.36 -23.15 11.24
CA ALA A 142 8.52 -22.69 11.99
C ALA A 142 8.48 -21.19 12.32
N VAL A 143 7.57 -20.41 11.73
CA VAL A 143 7.44 -18.98 12.00
C VAL A 143 6.75 -18.76 13.33
N ARG A 144 7.45 -18.17 14.30
CA ARG A 144 6.88 -17.77 15.59
C ARG A 144 6.10 -16.46 15.48
N ARG A 145 6.72 -15.41 14.90
CA ARG A 145 6.09 -14.12 14.63
C ARG A 145 6.85 -13.36 13.54
N ILE A 146 6.20 -12.36 13.00
CA ILE A 146 6.82 -11.38 12.10
C ILE A 146 6.93 -10.02 12.80
N LEU A 147 8.00 -9.30 12.48
CA LEU A 147 8.30 -7.97 13.02
C LEU A 147 8.35 -6.98 11.85
N LEU A 148 7.28 -6.20 11.71
CA LEU A 148 7.21 -5.12 10.72
C LEU A 148 8.00 -3.91 11.20
N SER A 149 9.05 -3.52 10.48
CA SER A 149 9.78 -2.32 10.82
C SER A 149 9.04 -1.05 10.39
N ALA A 150 9.19 0.02 11.13
CA ALA A 150 8.63 1.34 10.84
C ALA A 150 9.71 2.41 11.05
N SER A 151 9.76 3.44 10.20
CA SER A 151 10.63 4.61 10.46
C SER A 151 10.23 5.37 11.73
N GLY A 152 8.97 5.26 12.12
CA GLY A 152 8.33 6.03 13.20
C GLY A 152 7.83 7.40 12.73
N GLY A 153 8.00 7.75 11.44
CA GLY A 153 7.55 9.01 10.86
C GLY A 153 8.27 10.25 11.38
N PRO A 154 7.86 11.44 10.94
CA PRO A 154 8.49 12.72 11.31
C PRO A 154 8.25 13.11 12.77
N PHE A 155 7.27 12.53 13.45
CA PHE A 155 6.87 12.91 14.81
C PHE A 155 7.25 11.89 15.86
N ARG A 156 8.13 10.95 15.53
CA ARG A 156 8.66 9.99 16.49
C ARG A 156 9.20 10.69 17.76
N GLY A 157 8.76 10.20 18.93
CA GLY A 157 9.12 10.75 20.21
C GLY A 157 8.29 11.97 20.66
N ARG A 158 7.44 12.55 19.80
CA ARG A 158 6.53 13.63 20.21
C ARG A 158 5.38 13.09 21.07
N ARG A 159 4.95 13.89 22.03
CA ARG A 159 3.79 13.58 22.89
C ARG A 159 2.50 13.95 22.16
N LEU A 160 1.39 13.31 22.53
CA LEU A 160 0.07 13.54 21.93
C LEU A 160 -0.34 15.02 21.93
N LEU A 161 -0.05 15.76 23.01
CA LEU A 161 -0.38 17.19 23.13
C LEU A 161 0.38 18.06 22.11
N ASP A 162 1.61 17.68 21.79
CA ASP A 162 2.45 18.42 20.84
C ASP A 162 1.96 18.21 19.39
N LEU A 163 1.26 17.09 19.12
CA LEU A 163 0.71 16.74 17.81
C LEU A 163 -0.51 17.61 17.40
N ALA A 164 -1.17 18.26 18.34
CA ALA A 164 -2.32 19.13 18.04
C ALA A 164 -1.93 20.39 17.26
N ARG A 165 -0.65 20.78 17.29
CA ARG A 165 -0.13 22.01 16.65
C ARG A 165 0.68 21.72 15.39
N VAL A 166 0.73 20.47 14.96
CA VAL A 166 1.50 20.04 13.79
C VAL A 166 0.89 20.61 12.51
N THR A 167 1.74 21.16 11.67
CA THR A 167 1.39 21.71 10.36
C THR A 167 1.51 20.68 9.24
N VAL A 168 0.83 20.92 8.12
CA VAL A 168 0.93 20.05 6.92
C VAL A 168 2.37 19.95 6.41
N PRO A 169 3.16 21.05 6.29
CA PRO A 169 4.57 20.93 5.88
C PRO A 169 5.41 20.03 6.80
N GLU A 170 5.25 20.14 8.13
CA GLU A 170 5.95 19.27 9.08
C GLU A 170 5.57 17.81 8.91
N ALA A 171 4.28 17.51 8.70
CA ALA A 171 3.79 16.15 8.51
C ALA A 171 4.26 15.51 7.18
N LEU A 172 4.49 16.34 6.16
CA LEU A 172 5.03 15.90 4.86
C LEU A 172 6.57 15.75 4.86
N ALA A 173 7.27 16.27 5.87
CA ALA A 173 8.73 16.21 5.97
C ALA A 173 9.22 14.88 6.53
N HIS A 174 9.01 13.78 5.78
CA HIS A 174 9.47 12.45 6.22
C HIS A 174 11.01 12.37 6.24
N PRO A 175 11.63 11.88 7.34
CA PRO A 175 13.10 11.95 7.54
C PRO A 175 13.90 11.07 6.57
N THR A 176 13.32 9.99 6.04
CA THR A 176 14.06 8.96 5.27
C THR A 176 13.52 8.81 3.85
N TRP A 177 12.19 8.80 3.68
CA TRP A 177 11.52 8.48 2.43
C TRP A 177 10.96 9.72 1.73
N ARG A 178 11.11 9.77 0.41
CA ARG A 178 10.38 10.72 -0.45
C ARG A 178 9.16 10.02 -1.03
N MET A 179 7.99 10.38 -0.55
CA MET A 179 6.73 9.68 -0.85
C MET A 179 5.64 10.64 -1.32
N GLY A 180 4.53 10.08 -1.80
CA GLY A 180 3.32 10.83 -2.08
C GLY A 180 2.73 11.49 -0.82
N ARG A 181 1.91 12.52 -1.01
CA ARG A 181 1.36 13.31 0.12
C ARG A 181 0.56 12.46 1.11
N ARG A 182 -0.33 11.56 0.61
CA ARG A 182 -1.16 10.71 1.46
C ARG A 182 -0.28 9.80 2.33
N ILE A 183 0.53 8.94 1.72
CA ILE A 183 1.36 7.98 2.47
C ILE A 183 2.35 8.66 3.43
N SER A 184 2.74 9.94 3.19
CA SER A 184 3.54 10.69 4.15
C SER A 184 2.76 11.01 5.42
N ILE A 185 1.46 11.35 5.31
CA ILE A 185 0.59 11.55 6.48
C ILE A 185 0.30 10.21 7.16
N ASP A 186 0.05 9.13 6.39
CA ASP A 186 -0.17 7.79 6.93
C ASP A 186 1.05 7.28 7.70
N SER A 187 2.27 7.60 7.24
CA SER A 187 3.51 7.34 7.97
C SER A 187 3.59 8.17 9.26
N ALA A 188 3.23 9.46 9.20
CA ALA A 188 3.26 10.37 10.34
C ALA A 188 2.29 9.97 11.46
N THR A 189 1.14 9.39 11.11
CA THR A 189 0.09 8.88 12.02
C THR A 189 0.29 7.43 12.46
N LEU A 190 1.22 6.69 11.84
CA LEU A 190 1.35 5.23 11.86
C LEU A 190 0.16 4.48 11.23
N MET A 191 -0.72 5.14 10.48
CA MET A 191 -1.76 4.48 9.70
C MET A 191 -1.16 3.62 8.58
N ASN A 192 -0.08 4.07 7.94
CA ASN A 192 0.62 3.24 6.97
C ASN A 192 1.01 1.89 7.56
N LYS A 193 1.51 1.87 8.79
CA LYS A 193 1.89 0.63 9.48
C LYS A 193 0.67 -0.18 9.91
N ALA A 194 -0.46 0.47 10.22
CA ALA A 194 -1.74 -0.20 10.44
C ALA A 194 -2.21 -0.98 9.20
N PHE A 195 -2.14 -0.35 8.02
CA PHE A 195 -2.43 -1.02 6.75
C PHE A 195 -1.48 -2.18 6.48
N GLU A 196 -0.21 -2.02 6.76
CA GLU A 196 0.80 -3.05 6.56
C GLU A 196 0.61 -4.27 7.48
N VAL A 197 0.10 -4.09 8.69
CA VAL A 197 -0.29 -5.21 9.58
C VAL A 197 -1.41 -6.04 8.94
N ILE A 198 -2.41 -5.38 8.35
CA ILE A 198 -3.52 -6.05 7.67
C ILE A 198 -3.03 -6.75 6.38
N GLU A 199 -2.20 -6.06 5.61
CA GLU A 199 -1.58 -6.61 4.40
C GLU A 199 -0.74 -7.85 4.71
N ALA A 200 0.10 -7.82 5.76
CA ALA A 200 0.93 -8.94 6.18
C ALA A 200 0.10 -10.17 6.59
N HIS A 201 -1.03 -9.94 7.29
CA HIS A 201 -1.95 -11.00 7.63
C HIS A 201 -2.46 -11.74 6.38
N HIS A 202 -2.92 -10.99 5.38
CA HIS A 202 -3.46 -11.59 4.15
C HIS A 202 -2.37 -12.24 3.29
N LEU A 203 -1.19 -11.62 3.16
CA LEU A 203 -0.10 -12.13 2.32
C LEU A 203 0.52 -13.41 2.87
N PHE A 204 0.70 -13.49 4.18
CA PHE A 204 1.49 -14.57 4.81
C PHE A 204 0.68 -15.51 5.68
N GLY A 205 -0.63 -15.26 5.85
CA GLY A 205 -1.52 -16.08 6.69
C GLY A 205 -1.16 -16.05 8.18
N VAL A 206 -0.35 -15.08 8.63
CA VAL A 206 0.06 -14.97 10.03
C VAL A 206 -1.04 -14.28 10.85
N PRO A 207 -1.47 -14.83 11.99
CA PRO A 207 -2.46 -14.20 12.87
C PRO A 207 -1.99 -12.84 13.41
N TYR A 208 -2.91 -11.91 13.65
CA TYR A 208 -2.62 -10.55 14.10
C TYR A 208 -1.85 -10.47 15.42
N ASP A 209 -2.00 -11.44 16.32
CA ASP A 209 -1.27 -11.54 17.59
C ASP A 209 0.20 -11.98 17.41
N ARG A 210 0.54 -12.50 16.24
CA ARG A 210 1.91 -12.83 15.84
C ARG A 210 2.52 -11.85 14.83
N ILE A 211 1.86 -10.71 14.58
CA ILE A 211 2.39 -9.61 13.79
C ILE A 211 2.69 -8.45 14.74
N GLU A 212 3.94 -8.12 14.93
CA GLU A 212 4.38 -7.01 15.78
C GLU A 212 5.00 -5.89 14.96
N VAL A 213 4.85 -4.65 15.44
CA VAL A 213 5.50 -3.48 14.85
C VAL A 213 6.67 -3.04 15.71
N ILE A 214 7.81 -2.79 15.08
CA ILE A 214 9.02 -2.28 15.70
C ILE A 214 9.49 -1.02 14.99
N VAL A 215 9.78 0.04 15.74
CA VAL A 215 10.29 1.30 15.16
C VAL A 215 11.80 1.21 14.98
N HIS A 216 12.25 1.36 13.72
CA HIS A 216 13.64 1.35 13.29
C HIS A 216 13.91 2.61 12.45
N PRO A 217 14.39 3.71 13.09
CA PRO A 217 14.50 5.02 12.44
C PRO A 217 15.39 5.07 11.22
N GLN A 218 16.42 4.25 11.18
CA GLN A 218 17.38 4.22 10.09
C GLN A 218 16.79 3.59 8.81
N SER A 219 15.66 2.86 8.93
CA SER A 219 14.97 2.18 7.82
C SER A 219 15.90 1.33 6.94
N VAL A 220 16.92 0.72 7.57
CA VAL A 220 17.89 -0.17 6.94
C VAL A 220 17.42 -1.62 6.98
N VAL A 221 16.85 -2.02 8.12
CA VAL A 221 16.16 -3.31 8.28
C VAL A 221 14.71 -3.08 7.86
N HIS A 222 14.30 -3.75 6.78
CA HIS A 222 12.97 -3.56 6.22
C HIS A 222 11.89 -4.42 6.87
N SER A 223 12.20 -5.58 7.40
CA SER A 223 11.39 -6.40 8.33
C SER A 223 12.18 -7.62 8.77
N LEU A 224 11.64 -8.34 9.77
CA LEU A 224 12.26 -9.53 10.35
C LEU A 224 11.21 -10.64 10.55
N VAL A 225 11.69 -11.88 10.54
CA VAL A 225 10.93 -13.07 10.93
C VAL A 225 11.64 -13.71 12.12
N GLU A 226 10.91 -13.98 13.20
CA GLU A 226 11.37 -14.78 14.33
C GLU A 226 10.85 -16.19 14.20
N PHE A 227 11.74 -17.16 14.31
CA PHE A 227 11.42 -18.59 14.23
C PHE A 227 11.24 -19.20 15.61
N VAL A 228 10.68 -20.43 15.65
CA VAL A 228 10.40 -21.16 16.91
C VAL A 228 11.65 -21.51 17.70
N ASP A 229 12.81 -21.58 17.06
CA ASP A 229 14.12 -21.78 17.69
C ASP A 229 14.70 -20.49 18.29
N GLY A 230 14.02 -19.36 18.16
CA GLY A 230 14.45 -18.06 18.66
C GLY A 230 15.37 -17.28 17.71
N SER A 231 15.72 -17.83 16.55
CA SER A 231 16.52 -17.12 15.55
C SER A 231 15.70 -16.03 14.86
N LEU A 232 16.41 -14.98 14.40
CA LEU A 232 15.83 -13.86 13.62
C LEU A 232 16.47 -13.82 12.24
N LYS A 233 15.63 -13.79 11.19
CA LYS A 233 16.04 -13.55 9.82
C LYS A 233 15.52 -12.20 9.37
N ALA A 234 16.38 -11.36 8.79
CA ALA A 234 16.05 -10.00 8.38
C ALA A 234 16.55 -9.70 6.97
N GLN A 235 15.81 -8.89 6.24
CA GLN A 235 16.29 -8.32 4.98
C GLN A 235 16.73 -6.87 5.21
N LEU A 236 17.94 -6.55 4.79
CA LEU A 236 18.57 -5.25 4.93
C LEU A 236 18.88 -4.65 3.56
N GLY A 237 18.82 -3.32 3.48
CA GLY A 237 19.18 -2.61 2.26
C GLY A 237 19.01 -1.10 2.39
N HIS A 238 19.30 -0.39 1.30
CA HIS A 238 18.96 1.03 1.20
C HIS A 238 17.44 1.22 1.20
N PRO A 239 16.91 2.30 1.81
CA PRO A 239 15.50 2.67 1.71
C PRO A 239 15.19 3.21 0.29
N ASP A 240 15.06 2.30 -0.66
CA ASP A 240 14.86 2.61 -2.08
C ASP A 240 13.92 1.59 -2.74
N MET A 241 12.78 2.07 -3.22
CA MET A 241 11.74 1.24 -3.84
C MET A 241 12.19 0.51 -5.12
N ARG A 242 13.32 0.91 -5.73
CA ARG A 242 13.84 0.21 -6.91
C ARG A 242 14.20 -1.24 -6.61
N LEU A 243 14.63 -1.55 -5.38
CA LEU A 243 14.97 -2.92 -4.99
C LEU A 243 13.74 -3.83 -4.92
N PRO A 244 12.70 -3.53 -4.11
CA PRO A 244 11.51 -4.37 -4.05
C PRO A 244 10.73 -4.42 -5.38
N ILE A 245 10.69 -3.32 -6.13
CA ILE A 245 10.08 -3.32 -7.48
C ILE A 245 10.85 -4.26 -8.41
N GLN A 246 12.19 -4.21 -8.42
CA GLN A 246 12.98 -5.11 -9.25
C GLN A 246 12.73 -6.56 -8.84
N TYR A 247 12.80 -6.86 -7.54
CA TYR A 247 12.58 -8.21 -7.04
C TYR A 247 11.20 -8.75 -7.44
N ALA A 248 10.14 -7.97 -7.30
CA ALA A 248 8.79 -8.39 -7.70
C ALA A 248 8.66 -8.66 -9.21
N LEU A 249 9.38 -7.91 -10.03
CA LEU A 249 9.38 -8.10 -11.48
C LEU A 249 10.20 -9.30 -11.93
N THR A 250 11.28 -9.64 -11.22
CA THR A 250 12.22 -10.69 -11.61
C THR A 250 12.09 -11.99 -10.80
N TYR A 251 11.22 -11.99 -9.79
CA TYR A 251 11.03 -13.16 -8.93
C TYR A 251 10.87 -14.46 -9.75
N PRO A 252 11.52 -15.59 -9.35
CA PRO A 252 12.34 -15.76 -8.15
C PRO A 252 13.79 -15.28 -8.27
N ASP A 253 14.21 -14.80 -9.43
CA ASP A 253 15.59 -14.47 -9.72
C ASP A 253 16.05 -13.15 -9.07
N ARG A 254 17.31 -13.12 -8.62
CA ARG A 254 17.98 -11.92 -8.14
C ARG A 254 18.91 -11.39 -9.21
N LEU A 255 18.49 -10.32 -9.89
CA LEU A 255 19.31 -9.67 -10.89
C LEU A 255 20.10 -8.49 -10.30
N GLU A 256 21.21 -8.15 -10.93
CA GLU A 256 22.04 -7.03 -10.53
C GLU A 256 21.26 -5.72 -10.51
N SER A 257 21.39 -4.97 -9.41
CA SER A 257 20.74 -3.69 -9.22
C SER A 257 21.64 -2.52 -9.63
N THR A 258 21.05 -1.40 -10.04
CA THR A 258 21.77 -0.13 -10.23
C THR A 258 22.03 0.61 -8.92
N LEU A 259 21.56 0.09 -7.80
CA LEU A 259 21.82 0.67 -6.49
C LEU A 259 23.26 0.40 -6.06
N ARG A 260 23.85 1.38 -5.38
CA ARG A 260 25.15 1.17 -4.72
C ARG A 260 24.99 0.01 -3.73
N ARG A 261 26.03 -0.84 -3.60
CA ARG A 261 26.05 -1.89 -2.58
C ARG A 261 25.87 -1.28 -1.20
N PHE A 262 25.09 -1.96 -0.37
CA PHE A 262 24.86 -1.55 1.01
C PHE A 262 26.06 -1.99 1.83
N ASP A 263 26.67 -1.04 2.55
CA ASP A 263 27.75 -1.32 3.50
C ASP A 263 27.20 -1.22 4.93
N LEU A 264 27.37 -2.28 5.69
CA LEU A 264 26.90 -2.39 7.08
C LEU A 264 27.99 -1.95 8.08
N ALA A 265 29.27 -1.90 7.66
CA ALA A 265 30.36 -1.53 8.54
C ALA A 265 30.17 -0.12 9.13
N GLY A 266 30.40 0.01 10.44
CA GLY A 266 30.29 1.28 11.15
C GLY A 266 28.86 1.81 11.37
N ARG A 267 27.81 1.02 11.06
CA ARG A 267 26.43 1.43 11.29
C ARG A 267 25.91 0.94 12.63
N SER A 268 25.15 1.82 13.29
CA SER A 268 24.35 1.45 14.46
C SER A 268 22.89 1.29 14.05
N LEU A 269 22.27 0.19 14.46
CA LEU A 269 20.86 -0.10 14.23
C LEU A 269 20.13 -0.03 15.57
N THR A 270 19.08 0.77 15.62
CA THR A 270 18.29 0.96 16.86
C THR A 270 16.85 0.55 16.64
N PHE A 271 16.25 -0.05 17.68
CA PHE A 271 14.88 -0.55 17.63
C PHE A 271 14.13 -0.11 18.89
N GLN A 272 12.86 0.29 18.71
CA GLN A 272 12.01 0.79 19.79
C GLN A 272 10.58 0.26 19.61
N ARG A 273 9.82 0.16 20.68
CA ARG A 273 8.38 -0.13 20.59
C ARG A 273 7.62 1.11 20.11
N PRO A 274 6.56 0.98 19.29
CA PRO A 274 5.72 2.10 18.89
C PRO A 274 4.94 2.67 20.08
N ASN A 275 4.74 4.00 20.08
CA ASN A 275 3.92 4.67 21.09
C ASN A 275 2.45 4.72 20.65
N LEU A 276 1.66 3.72 21.05
CA LEU A 276 0.24 3.61 20.67
C LEU A 276 -0.65 4.71 21.27
N ARG A 277 -0.22 5.37 22.36
CA ARG A 277 -0.97 6.48 22.96
C ARG A 277 -0.87 7.76 22.12
N SER A 278 0.33 8.06 21.61
CA SER A 278 0.54 9.21 20.73
C SER A 278 0.08 8.95 19.29
N PHE A 279 0.12 7.71 18.83
CA PHE A 279 -0.23 7.30 17.47
C PHE A 279 -1.30 6.19 17.46
N PRO A 280 -2.55 6.53 17.78
CA PRO A 280 -3.61 5.54 17.96
C PRO A 280 -4.05 4.85 16.66
N CYS A 281 -3.70 5.39 15.47
CA CYS A 281 -4.05 4.77 14.18
C CYS A 281 -3.52 3.33 14.07
N LEU A 282 -2.35 3.03 14.63
CA LEU A 282 -1.82 1.66 14.62
C LEU A 282 -2.72 0.71 15.43
N ARG A 283 -3.23 1.14 16.59
CA ARG A 283 -4.22 0.36 17.37
C ARG A 283 -5.49 0.11 16.57
N LEU A 284 -6.03 1.16 15.94
CA LEU A 284 -7.24 1.07 15.11
C LEU A 284 -7.07 0.07 13.95
N GLY A 285 -5.87 -0.01 13.36
CA GLY A 285 -5.57 -1.01 12.34
C GLY A 285 -5.63 -2.44 12.84
N TYR A 286 -5.06 -2.73 14.02
CA TYR A 286 -5.17 -4.05 14.64
C TYR A 286 -6.62 -4.40 14.99
N GLU A 287 -7.38 -3.44 15.51
CA GLU A 287 -8.79 -3.62 15.86
C GLU A 287 -9.64 -3.91 14.62
N ALA A 288 -9.50 -3.11 13.56
CA ALA A 288 -10.19 -3.33 12.30
C ALA A 288 -9.82 -4.66 11.64
N GLY A 289 -8.52 -5.02 11.65
CA GLY A 289 -8.06 -6.29 11.12
C GLY A 289 -8.66 -7.48 11.86
N ARG A 290 -8.66 -7.46 13.20
CA ARG A 290 -9.27 -8.53 14.03
C ARG A 290 -10.79 -8.61 13.89
N ALA A 291 -11.47 -7.47 13.74
CA ALA A 291 -12.90 -7.44 13.46
C ALA A 291 -13.24 -8.09 12.12
N GLY A 292 -12.34 -8.00 11.16
CA GLY A 292 -12.48 -8.62 9.83
C GLY A 292 -13.63 -8.03 9.00
N GLY A 293 -14.10 -8.81 8.03
CA GLY A 293 -15.16 -8.37 7.12
C GLY A 293 -14.85 -7.03 6.47
N SER A 294 -15.80 -6.09 6.49
CA SER A 294 -15.66 -4.76 5.90
C SER A 294 -14.90 -3.75 6.78
N ALA A 295 -14.56 -4.07 8.04
CA ALA A 295 -13.91 -3.10 8.93
C ALA A 295 -12.59 -2.53 8.39
N PRO A 296 -11.70 -3.31 7.74
CA PRO A 296 -10.50 -2.74 7.11
C PRO A 296 -10.80 -1.81 5.93
N ALA A 297 -11.87 -2.07 5.15
CA ALA A 297 -12.32 -1.17 4.09
C ALA A 297 -12.82 0.16 4.66
N VAL A 298 -13.59 0.10 5.77
CA VAL A 298 -14.04 1.28 6.52
C VAL A 298 -12.85 2.08 7.05
N LEU A 299 -11.85 1.42 7.65
CA LEU A 299 -10.61 2.03 8.11
C LEU A 299 -9.93 2.83 6.99
N ASN A 300 -9.74 2.21 5.82
CA ASN A 300 -9.09 2.85 4.67
C ASN A 300 -9.90 4.05 4.14
N ALA A 301 -11.21 3.90 3.96
CA ALA A 301 -12.06 4.95 3.42
C ALA A 301 -12.13 6.18 4.35
N ALA A 302 -12.25 5.95 5.66
CA ALA A 302 -12.27 7.00 6.66
C ALA A 302 -10.91 7.73 6.74
N ASP A 303 -9.80 6.99 6.64
CA ASP A 303 -8.47 7.57 6.59
C ASP A 303 -8.28 8.46 5.36
N GLU A 304 -8.71 8.02 4.17
CA GLU A 304 -8.65 8.84 2.96
C GLU A 304 -9.36 10.20 3.13
N VAL A 305 -10.54 10.19 3.74
CA VAL A 305 -11.31 11.42 4.02
C VAL A 305 -10.59 12.30 5.04
N ALA A 306 -10.12 11.71 6.15
CA ALA A 306 -9.46 12.44 7.22
C ALA A 306 -8.11 13.05 6.78
N VAL A 307 -7.29 12.27 6.08
CA VAL A 307 -6.00 12.71 5.53
C VAL A 307 -6.20 13.84 4.51
N ARG A 308 -7.20 13.72 3.64
CA ARG A 308 -7.55 14.79 2.70
C ARG A 308 -7.96 16.06 3.42
N ALA A 309 -8.83 15.95 4.42
CA ALA A 309 -9.27 17.09 5.21
C ALA A 309 -8.12 17.78 5.97
N PHE A 310 -7.17 17.02 6.50
CA PHE A 310 -5.95 17.56 7.10
C PHE A 310 -5.07 18.29 6.06
N LEU A 311 -4.82 17.67 4.92
CA LEU A 311 -4.04 18.28 3.83
C LEU A 311 -4.64 19.57 3.27
N ASP A 312 -5.96 19.70 3.35
CA ASP A 312 -6.72 20.89 2.96
C ASP A 312 -6.86 21.92 4.12
N GLY A 313 -6.27 21.63 5.30
CA GLY A 313 -6.30 22.51 6.47
C GLY A 313 -7.65 22.58 7.19
N ARG A 314 -8.57 21.64 6.93
CA ARG A 314 -9.92 21.61 7.51
C ARG A 314 -9.99 20.98 8.90
N ILE A 315 -9.05 20.11 9.24
CA ILE A 315 -8.93 19.47 10.55
C ILE A 315 -7.48 19.51 11.03
N ARG A 316 -7.27 19.33 12.34
CA ARG A 316 -5.94 19.19 12.94
C ARG A 316 -5.39 17.76 12.77
N PHE A 317 -4.07 17.61 12.88
CA PHE A 317 -3.41 16.31 12.76
C PHE A 317 -3.95 15.25 13.73
N ASN A 318 -4.15 15.62 14.99
CA ASN A 318 -4.68 14.74 16.03
C ASN A 318 -6.19 14.45 15.91
N ALA A 319 -6.89 15.06 14.97
CA ALA A 319 -8.27 14.74 14.63
C ALA A 319 -8.37 13.56 13.66
N ILE A 320 -7.32 13.26 12.89
CA ILE A 320 -7.33 12.13 11.93
C ILE A 320 -7.77 10.82 12.61
N PRO A 321 -7.12 10.34 13.69
CA PRO A 321 -7.53 9.09 14.32
C PRO A 321 -8.95 9.14 14.90
N LYS A 322 -9.45 10.30 15.32
CA LYS A 322 -10.82 10.44 15.84
C LYS A 322 -11.88 10.25 14.76
N VAL A 323 -11.64 10.80 13.55
CA VAL A 323 -12.52 10.61 12.40
C VAL A 323 -12.59 9.15 12.01
N VAL A 324 -11.43 8.48 11.98
CA VAL A 324 -11.32 7.04 11.66
C VAL A 324 -12.03 6.19 12.72
N GLU A 325 -11.78 6.44 14.00
CA GLU A 325 -12.39 5.71 15.13
C GLU A 325 -13.92 5.85 15.10
N ARG A 326 -14.43 7.04 14.81
CA ARG A 326 -15.87 7.29 14.68
C ARG A 326 -16.47 6.47 13.54
N ALA A 327 -15.82 6.43 12.36
CA ALA A 327 -16.29 5.63 11.24
C ALA A 327 -16.34 4.14 11.57
N LEU A 328 -15.28 3.61 12.23
CA LEU A 328 -15.24 2.21 12.67
C LEU A 328 -16.33 1.89 13.71
N THR A 329 -16.73 2.86 14.52
CA THR A 329 -17.80 2.69 15.53
C THR A 329 -19.20 2.73 14.90
N GLU A 330 -19.44 3.65 13.95
CA GLU A 330 -20.76 3.87 13.35
C GLU A 330 -21.07 2.95 12.16
N VAL A 331 -20.04 2.37 11.51
CA VAL A 331 -20.21 1.43 10.39
C VAL A 331 -19.83 0.02 10.87
N PRO A 332 -20.80 -0.82 11.22
CA PRO A 332 -20.52 -2.17 11.74
C PRO A 332 -19.90 -3.08 10.67
N PRO A 333 -18.98 -3.99 11.05
CA PRO A 333 -18.39 -4.95 10.15
C PRO A 333 -19.45 -5.87 9.51
N ARG A 334 -19.32 -6.11 8.20
CA ARG A 334 -20.16 -7.03 7.43
C ARG A 334 -19.29 -8.00 6.64
N PRO A 335 -19.77 -9.21 6.33
CA PRO A 335 -19.04 -10.12 5.43
C PRO A 335 -18.74 -9.45 4.08
N LEU A 336 -17.56 -9.73 3.53
CA LEU A 336 -17.17 -9.30 2.18
C LEU A 336 -17.19 -10.52 1.27
N THR A 337 -18.15 -10.58 0.36
CA THR A 337 -18.32 -11.67 -0.63
C THR A 337 -18.09 -11.20 -2.06
N SER A 338 -18.13 -9.90 -2.28
CA SER A 338 -18.00 -9.28 -3.60
C SER A 338 -17.33 -7.91 -3.55
N LEU A 339 -16.85 -7.44 -4.70
CA LEU A 339 -16.37 -6.06 -4.85
C LEU A 339 -17.46 -5.04 -4.50
N ALA A 340 -18.73 -5.35 -4.78
CA ALA A 340 -19.86 -4.48 -4.45
C ALA A 340 -19.96 -4.24 -2.93
N ASP A 341 -19.74 -5.27 -2.10
CA ASP A 341 -19.75 -5.15 -0.64
C ASP A 341 -18.65 -4.19 -0.15
N VAL A 342 -17.46 -4.24 -0.76
CA VAL A 342 -16.37 -3.31 -0.45
C VAL A 342 -16.75 -1.88 -0.81
N LEU A 343 -17.36 -1.66 -1.99
CA LEU A 343 -17.76 -0.32 -2.45
C LEU A 343 -18.88 0.27 -1.57
N VAL A 344 -19.81 -0.55 -1.12
CA VAL A 344 -20.86 -0.11 -0.18
C VAL A 344 -20.26 0.32 1.15
N ALA A 345 -19.37 -0.50 1.75
CA ALA A 345 -18.70 -0.17 2.99
C ALA A 345 -17.82 1.08 2.87
N ASP A 346 -17.11 1.24 1.76
CA ASP A 346 -16.31 2.45 1.45
C ASP A 346 -17.20 3.69 1.40
N ALA A 347 -18.34 3.63 0.70
CA ALA A 347 -19.26 4.76 0.58
C ALA A 347 -19.87 5.16 1.92
N GLU A 348 -20.34 4.19 2.72
CA GLU A 348 -20.87 4.43 4.06
C GLU A 348 -19.81 5.06 4.98
N ALA A 349 -18.60 4.51 4.98
CA ALA A 349 -17.50 5.03 5.78
C ALA A 349 -17.12 6.47 5.39
N ARG A 350 -17.10 6.79 4.09
CA ARG A 350 -16.86 8.15 3.61
C ARG A 350 -17.93 9.13 4.05
N ALA A 351 -19.19 8.72 4.05
CA ALA A 351 -20.30 9.55 4.52
C ALA A 351 -20.15 9.87 6.01
N VAL A 352 -19.92 8.85 6.85
CA VAL A 352 -19.69 9.02 8.30
C VAL A 352 -18.45 9.87 8.57
N ALA A 353 -17.34 9.56 7.93
CA ALA A 353 -16.08 10.32 8.09
C ALA A 353 -16.27 11.79 7.70
N THR A 354 -16.99 12.07 6.61
CA THR A 354 -17.27 13.45 6.16
C THR A 354 -18.12 14.20 7.18
N ALA A 355 -19.15 13.56 7.74
CA ALA A 355 -19.96 14.15 8.81
C ALA A 355 -19.12 14.42 10.08
N ALA A 356 -18.18 13.52 10.41
CA ALA A 356 -17.30 13.67 11.56
C ALA A 356 -16.33 14.87 11.45
N LEU A 357 -16.01 15.35 10.25
CA LEU A 357 -15.14 16.53 10.08
C LEU A 357 -15.70 17.78 10.74
N GLY A 358 -17.05 17.95 10.77
CA GLY A 358 -17.70 19.10 11.39
C GLY A 358 -17.58 19.14 12.91
N THR A 359 -17.30 18.02 13.56
CA THR A 359 -17.19 17.89 15.03
C THR A 359 -15.77 17.68 15.53
N ALA A 360 -14.81 17.53 14.64
CA ALA A 360 -13.41 17.20 14.95
C ALA A 360 -12.45 18.41 14.93
N GLY A 361 -12.97 19.63 14.78
CA GLY A 361 -12.21 20.89 14.70
C GLY A 361 -11.63 21.40 16.03
#